data_3bcfef8ce21ea5ad516e631d61b4c02f
#
_entry.id   3bcfef8ce21ea5ad516e631d61b4c02f
#
_cell.length_a   1.000
_cell.length_b   1.000
_cell.length_c   1.000
_cell.angle_alpha   90.00
_cell.angle_beta   90.00
_cell.angle_gamma   90.00
#
_symmetry.space_group_name_H-M   'P 1'
#
loop_
_entity.id
_entity.type
_entity.pdbx_description
1 polymer ?
#
loop_
_entity_poly.entity_id
_entity_poly.type
_entity_poly.pdbx_seq_one_letter_code
_entity_poly.pdbx_strand_id
1 'polypeptide(L)'
;MQFLLLAQSGFWSWLTEMPTDQPGDLRWQWAGLPESWGVFVWIAAVVAIALAVFGLYRRESGTVPAWVRTMLACVRFLVLLGLVVLLLRPSIYFQQVTVVKPNIALLRDSSLSLARGDRYPDDETANRLAALTGLPAADIKSGKITRAELLNRALAQNNSKLLSELREKGSISTSDFSDRIQPVSVLPASGTGTPTPGEKPAEEKPATAEGTGQPANTIPDLKPSGPGTDIWGALRETLEKANRLGAVVLVSEGQHNGGEDPVELARRAGELEIPIFTVGIGDPTPARNLTVVDVTVRSQAYPDEPFEIETLLQANLPAEDQERGGKLKVDLVQERIDPTTGERRDPQIVESRDIDVPEKNGRIRLDFSHVLREPGQYVYTLKAAELERETDVEDNVKTSSILKVVDEKVRVLL
;
A
#
# COMPACT_ATOMS: atom_id res chain seq x y z
N MET A 1 -31.00 0.74 -37.41
CA MET A 1 -29.77 1.41 -37.85
C MET A 1 -29.99 2.71 -38.59
N GLN A 2 -31.16 3.02 -39.13
CA GLN A 2 -31.48 4.29 -39.83
C GLN A 2 -31.92 5.46 -38.94
N PHE A 3 -32.25 5.22 -37.65
CA PHE A 3 -32.65 6.27 -36.70
C PHE A 3 -31.50 7.04 -36.06
N LEU A 4 -30.28 6.52 -36.11
CA LEU A 4 -29.08 7.19 -35.60
C LEU A 4 -28.66 8.43 -36.43
N LEU A 5 -29.04 8.48 -37.72
CA LEU A 5 -28.71 9.58 -38.61
C LEU A 5 -29.62 10.82 -38.44
N LEU A 6 -30.79 10.66 -37.86
CA LEU A 6 -31.72 11.77 -37.58
C LEU A 6 -31.43 12.50 -36.26
N ALA A 7 -30.69 11.88 -35.36
CA ALA A 7 -30.28 12.51 -34.10
C ALA A 7 -29.17 13.57 -34.25
N GLN A 8 -28.51 13.60 -35.43
CA GLN A 8 -27.48 14.60 -35.76
C GLN A 8 -28.06 15.89 -36.36
N SER A 9 -29.36 15.96 -36.63
CA SER A 9 -30.00 17.19 -37.09
C SER A 9 -30.23 18.16 -35.95
N GLY A 10 -29.77 19.40 -36.06
CA GLY A 10 -29.92 20.45 -35.05
C GLY A 10 -31.34 20.73 -34.57
N PHE A 11 -32.37 20.15 -35.24
CA PHE A 11 -33.74 20.16 -34.85
C PHE A 11 -34.01 19.37 -33.56
N TRP A 12 -33.43 18.17 -33.39
CA TRP A 12 -33.59 17.34 -32.22
C TRP A 12 -32.83 17.87 -31.00
N SER A 13 -31.64 18.45 -31.21
CA SER A 13 -30.89 19.11 -30.14
C SER A 13 -31.62 20.33 -29.59
N TRP A 14 -32.29 21.10 -30.43
CA TRP A 14 -33.11 22.23 -30.03
C TRP A 14 -34.39 21.79 -29.27
N LEU A 15 -34.99 20.67 -29.67
CA LEU A 15 -36.23 20.16 -29.03
C LEU A 15 -35.96 19.49 -27.67
N THR A 16 -34.78 18.92 -27.47
CA THR A 16 -34.47 18.09 -26.30
C THR A 16 -33.47 18.71 -25.35
N GLU A 17 -32.88 19.88 -25.69
CA GLU A 17 -31.79 20.51 -24.95
C GLU A 17 -30.60 19.53 -24.62
N MET A 18 -30.45 18.49 -25.44
CA MET A 18 -29.42 17.46 -25.18
C MET A 18 -28.05 17.90 -25.67
N PRO A 19 -26.99 17.68 -24.88
CA PRO A 19 -25.64 17.95 -25.32
C PRO A 19 -25.24 16.99 -26.44
N THR A 20 -24.89 17.53 -27.61
CA THR A 20 -24.53 16.78 -28.81
C THR A 20 -23.11 16.20 -28.77
N ASP A 21 -22.28 16.62 -27.80
CA ASP A 21 -20.85 16.29 -27.73
C ASP A 21 -20.51 15.07 -26.85
N GLN A 22 -21.53 14.40 -26.26
CA GLN A 22 -21.27 13.28 -25.36
C GLN A 22 -21.70 11.95 -25.98
N PRO A 23 -20.85 10.90 -25.91
CA PRO A 23 -21.22 9.57 -26.38
C PRO A 23 -22.29 8.98 -25.45
N GLY A 24 -23.47 8.74 -25.96
CA GLY A 24 -24.55 8.10 -25.22
C GLY A 24 -25.59 7.49 -26.14
N ASP A 25 -26.28 6.48 -25.67
CA ASP A 25 -27.35 5.80 -26.42
C ASP A 25 -28.69 6.39 -26.08
N LEU A 26 -29.44 6.85 -27.14
CA LEU A 26 -30.82 7.29 -27.03
C LEU A 26 -31.73 6.06 -27.06
N ARG A 27 -32.47 5.85 -25.97
CA ARG A 27 -33.49 4.78 -25.91
C ARG A 27 -34.88 5.37 -25.75
N TRP A 28 -35.77 4.92 -26.60
CA TRP A 28 -37.21 5.20 -26.49
C TRP A 28 -37.82 4.19 -25.52
N GLN A 29 -38.54 4.70 -24.54
CA GLN A 29 -39.35 3.88 -23.64
C GLN A 29 -40.73 4.49 -23.45
N TRP A 30 -41.70 3.63 -23.47
CA TRP A 30 -43.10 4.02 -23.16
C TRP A 30 -43.33 3.82 -21.68
N ALA A 31 -43.29 4.89 -20.88
CA ALA A 31 -43.41 4.79 -19.43
C ALA A 31 -44.81 4.34 -18.96
N GLY A 32 -45.83 4.49 -19.82
CA GLY A 32 -47.21 4.06 -19.52
C GLY A 32 -47.57 2.66 -20.02
N LEU A 33 -46.62 1.92 -20.65
CA LEU A 33 -46.90 0.54 -21.07
C LEU A 33 -46.54 -0.40 -19.90
N PRO A 34 -47.51 -1.15 -19.35
CA PRO A 34 -47.23 -2.20 -18.41
C PRO A 34 -46.50 -3.36 -19.11
N GLU A 35 -45.58 -4.00 -18.41
CA GLU A 35 -44.84 -5.14 -18.92
C GLU A 35 -45.77 -6.30 -19.24
N SER A 36 -45.67 -6.81 -20.46
CA SER A 36 -46.31 -7.99 -21.04
C SER A 36 -47.80 -7.86 -21.48
N TRP A 37 -48.78 -7.97 -20.61
CA TRP A 37 -50.23 -8.04 -20.98
C TRP A 37 -50.87 -6.68 -21.28
N GLY A 38 -50.32 -5.60 -20.78
CA GLY A 38 -50.86 -4.27 -20.94
C GLY A 38 -50.85 -3.74 -22.38
N VAL A 39 -49.96 -4.23 -23.24
CA VAL A 39 -49.95 -3.88 -24.66
C VAL A 39 -51.27 -4.31 -25.34
N PHE A 40 -51.78 -5.49 -25.01
CA PHE A 40 -53.05 -5.98 -25.56
C PHE A 40 -54.27 -5.15 -25.08
N VAL A 41 -54.21 -4.68 -23.84
CA VAL A 41 -55.26 -3.78 -23.30
C VAL A 41 -55.29 -2.46 -24.06
N TRP A 42 -54.11 -1.87 -24.36
CA TRP A 42 -54.05 -0.63 -25.12
C TRP A 42 -54.49 -0.82 -26.57
N ILE A 43 -54.12 -1.93 -27.22
CA ILE A 43 -54.58 -2.27 -28.56
C ILE A 43 -56.12 -2.43 -28.54
N ALA A 44 -56.66 -3.16 -27.57
CA ALA A 44 -58.09 -3.32 -27.42
C ALA A 44 -58.84 -1.99 -27.20
N ALA A 45 -58.22 -1.08 -26.37
CA ALA A 45 -58.77 0.26 -26.16
C ALA A 45 -58.80 1.10 -27.45
N VAL A 46 -57.70 1.08 -28.24
CA VAL A 46 -57.66 1.81 -29.53
C VAL A 46 -58.70 1.26 -30.51
N VAL A 47 -58.83 -0.07 -30.59
CA VAL A 47 -59.83 -0.71 -31.44
C VAL A 47 -61.24 -0.37 -30.97
N ALA A 48 -61.54 -0.39 -29.67
CA ALA A 48 -62.83 0.01 -29.10
C ALA A 48 -63.16 1.46 -29.40
N ILE A 49 -62.19 2.37 -29.28
CA ILE A 49 -62.38 3.80 -29.66
C ILE A 49 -62.69 3.93 -31.15
N ALA A 50 -61.95 3.23 -32.00
CA ALA A 50 -62.22 3.26 -33.45
C ALA A 50 -63.61 2.76 -33.79
N LEU A 51 -64.05 1.64 -33.20
CA LEU A 51 -65.42 1.09 -33.40
C LEU A 51 -66.47 2.01 -32.87
N ALA A 52 -66.30 2.63 -31.71
CA ALA A 52 -67.22 3.57 -31.12
C ALA A 52 -67.37 4.83 -31.98
N VAL A 53 -66.30 5.43 -32.41
CA VAL A 53 -66.26 6.61 -33.29
C VAL A 53 -67.01 6.30 -34.62
N PHE A 54 -66.60 5.21 -35.28
CA PHE A 54 -67.19 4.80 -36.55
C PHE A 54 -68.63 4.41 -36.42
N GLY A 55 -69.03 3.71 -35.34
CA GLY A 55 -70.37 3.31 -35.03
C GLY A 55 -71.36 4.48 -34.79
N LEU A 56 -70.90 5.51 -34.05
CA LEU A 56 -71.62 6.74 -33.81
C LEU A 56 -71.96 7.49 -35.13
N TYR A 57 -70.95 7.66 -35.99
CA TYR A 57 -71.10 8.36 -37.25
C TYR A 57 -71.94 7.58 -38.29
N ARG A 58 -72.02 6.25 -38.17
CA ARG A 58 -72.83 5.40 -39.02
C ARG A 58 -74.32 5.47 -38.65
N ARG A 59 -74.64 5.81 -37.40
CA ARG A 59 -76.01 5.95 -36.88
C ARG A 59 -76.60 7.33 -37.09
N GLU A 60 -75.77 8.36 -37.36
CA GLU A 60 -76.24 9.71 -37.63
C GLU A 60 -76.87 9.82 -39.06
N SER A 61 -78.19 9.74 -39.14
CA SER A 61 -78.97 9.94 -40.38
C SER A 61 -79.24 11.43 -40.56
N GLY A 62 -78.23 12.24 -40.88
CA GLY A 62 -78.38 13.68 -41.10
C GLY A 62 -78.16 14.07 -42.54
N THR A 63 -78.55 15.31 -42.94
CA THR A 63 -78.51 15.96 -44.24
C THR A 63 -77.03 16.27 -44.70
N VAL A 64 -76.03 15.79 -43.98
CA VAL A 64 -74.64 16.08 -44.26
C VAL A 64 -74.05 15.07 -45.27
N PRO A 65 -73.30 15.52 -46.32
CA PRO A 65 -72.69 14.63 -47.32
C PRO A 65 -71.69 13.61 -46.64
N ALA A 66 -71.68 12.38 -47.19
CA ALA A 66 -70.91 11.26 -46.63
C ALA A 66 -69.39 11.56 -46.41
N TRP A 67 -68.81 12.36 -47.31
CA TRP A 67 -67.40 12.71 -47.22
C TRP A 67 -67.02 13.59 -46.00
N VAL A 68 -67.91 14.55 -45.65
CA VAL A 68 -67.78 15.41 -44.47
C VAL A 68 -67.90 14.59 -43.19
N ARG A 69 -68.82 13.63 -43.16
CA ARG A 69 -69.06 12.71 -42.04
C ARG A 69 -67.78 11.84 -41.79
N THR A 70 -67.19 11.31 -42.86
CA THR A 70 -65.96 10.52 -42.77
C THR A 70 -64.79 11.39 -42.34
N MET A 71 -64.67 12.60 -42.82
CA MET A 71 -63.61 13.55 -42.43
C MET A 71 -63.70 13.87 -40.90
N LEU A 72 -64.87 14.18 -40.39
CA LEU A 72 -65.13 14.46 -38.98
C LEU A 72 -64.80 13.23 -38.08
N ALA A 73 -65.19 12.03 -38.55
CA ALA A 73 -64.83 10.78 -37.84
C ALA A 73 -63.28 10.57 -37.75
N CYS A 74 -62.61 10.80 -38.87
CA CYS A 74 -61.10 10.72 -38.90
C CYS A 74 -60.47 11.75 -37.97
N VAL A 75 -60.92 13.01 -37.99
CA VAL A 75 -60.35 14.04 -37.07
C VAL A 75 -60.57 13.66 -35.61
N ARG A 76 -61.81 13.19 -35.25
CA ARG A 76 -62.15 12.78 -33.90
C ARG A 76 -61.31 11.56 -33.47
N PHE A 77 -61.11 10.59 -34.36
CA PHE A 77 -60.24 9.43 -34.10
C PHE A 77 -58.80 9.85 -33.89
N LEU A 78 -58.26 10.77 -34.71
CA LEU A 78 -56.89 11.28 -34.55
C LEU A 78 -56.67 12.01 -33.23
N VAL A 79 -57.68 12.81 -32.80
CA VAL A 79 -57.62 13.50 -31.49
C VAL A 79 -57.61 12.49 -30.34
N LEU A 80 -58.47 11.48 -30.38
CA LEU A 80 -58.51 10.43 -29.36
C LEU A 80 -57.27 9.56 -29.37
N LEU A 81 -56.74 9.23 -30.56
CA LEU A 81 -55.47 8.52 -30.70
C LEU A 81 -54.29 9.33 -30.12
N GLY A 82 -54.25 10.64 -30.39
CA GLY A 82 -53.25 11.54 -29.79
C GLY A 82 -53.34 11.57 -28.28
N LEU A 83 -54.52 11.54 -27.71
CA LEU A 83 -54.74 11.48 -26.27
C LEU A 83 -54.25 10.13 -25.68
N VAL A 84 -54.46 9.02 -26.39
CA VAL A 84 -53.92 7.70 -26.01
C VAL A 84 -52.39 7.71 -26.06
N VAL A 85 -51.76 8.28 -27.09
CA VAL A 85 -50.32 8.41 -27.19
C VAL A 85 -49.76 9.27 -26.05
N LEU A 86 -50.43 10.34 -25.68
CA LEU A 86 -50.08 11.18 -24.53
C LEU A 86 -50.16 10.41 -23.19
N LEU A 87 -51.19 9.58 -23.01
CA LEU A 87 -51.35 8.73 -21.84
C LEU A 87 -50.28 7.66 -21.73
N LEU A 88 -49.74 7.17 -22.85
CA LEU A 88 -48.63 6.23 -22.91
C LEU A 88 -47.29 6.85 -22.48
N ARG A 89 -47.21 8.17 -22.28
CA ARG A 89 -46.04 8.91 -21.85
C ARG A 89 -44.77 8.48 -22.57
N PRO A 90 -44.62 8.78 -23.85
CA PRO A 90 -43.38 8.50 -24.55
C PRO A 90 -42.25 9.26 -23.89
N SER A 91 -41.24 8.55 -23.39
CA SER A 91 -40.06 9.11 -22.71
C SER A 91 -38.80 8.77 -23.51
N ILE A 92 -37.96 9.75 -23.68
CA ILE A 92 -36.66 9.57 -24.29
C ILE A 92 -35.63 9.58 -23.14
N TYR A 93 -34.94 8.48 -22.96
CA TYR A 93 -33.84 8.39 -21.97
C TYR A 93 -32.54 8.48 -22.69
N PHE A 94 -31.68 9.39 -22.22
CA PHE A 94 -30.30 9.46 -22.61
C PHE A 94 -29.49 8.63 -21.61
N GLN A 95 -28.99 7.47 -22.02
CA GLN A 95 -28.18 6.61 -21.18
C GLN A 95 -26.71 6.88 -21.46
N GLN A 96 -26.07 7.62 -20.56
CA GLN A 96 -24.62 7.81 -20.58
C GLN A 96 -23.99 6.78 -19.67
N VAL A 97 -23.16 5.91 -20.25
CA VAL A 97 -22.34 4.97 -19.50
C VAL A 97 -21.03 5.66 -19.17
N THR A 98 -20.90 6.19 -17.99
CA THR A 98 -19.62 6.72 -17.49
C THR A 98 -18.86 5.59 -16.84
N VAL A 99 -17.79 5.14 -17.46
CA VAL A 99 -16.87 4.18 -16.87
C VAL A 99 -15.99 4.92 -15.88
N VAL A 100 -16.32 4.82 -14.61
CA VAL A 100 -15.47 5.36 -13.54
C VAL A 100 -14.40 4.35 -13.23
N LYS A 101 -13.15 4.73 -13.51
CA LYS A 101 -12.00 3.88 -13.22
C LYS A 101 -11.79 3.77 -11.69
N PRO A 102 -11.33 2.60 -11.20
CA PRO A 102 -11.06 2.41 -9.78
C PRO A 102 -9.88 3.26 -9.30
N ASN A 103 -9.74 3.38 -7.98
CA ASN A 103 -8.58 3.98 -7.35
C ASN A 103 -7.53 2.90 -7.03
N ILE A 104 -6.28 3.16 -7.30
CA ILE A 104 -5.13 2.33 -6.94
C ILE A 104 -4.39 3.04 -5.81
N ALA A 105 -4.32 2.43 -4.63
CA ALA A 105 -3.58 2.97 -3.51
C ALA A 105 -2.11 2.53 -3.60
N LEU A 106 -1.19 3.47 -3.72
CA LEU A 106 0.24 3.25 -3.63
C LEU A 106 0.73 3.63 -2.23
N LEU A 107 1.03 2.63 -1.41
CA LEU A 107 1.55 2.79 -0.06
C LEU A 107 3.06 2.62 -0.09
N ARG A 108 3.81 3.66 0.31
CA ARG A 108 5.27 3.64 0.38
C ARG A 108 5.71 3.70 1.83
N ASP A 109 6.52 2.76 2.23
CA ASP A 109 7.17 2.78 3.53
C ASP A 109 8.12 3.98 3.62
N SER A 110 8.01 4.76 4.68
CA SER A 110 8.85 5.94 4.96
C SER A 110 9.62 5.79 6.28
N SER A 111 9.80 4.58 6.77
CA SER A 111 10.57 4.30 7.96
C SER A 111 12.06 4.62 7.76
N LEU A 112 12.78 4.86 8.86
CA LEU A 112 14.21 5.16 8.83
C LEU A 112 15.06 4.02 8.27
N SER A 113 14.55 2.79 8.24
CA SER A 113 15.22 1.64 7.61
C SER A 113 15.47 1.86 6.12
N LEU A 114 14.65 2.65 5.44
CA LEU A 114 14.84 2.99 4.03
C LEU A 114 15.96 4.02 3.80
N ALA A 115 16.47 4.66 4.85
CA ALA A 115 17.67 5.51 4.76
C ALA A 115 18.96 4.72 4.67
N ARG A 116 18.91 3.40 4.92
CA ARG A 116 20.09 2.52 4.78
C ARG A 116 20.35 2.17 3.32
N GLY A 117 21.63 1.95 3.00
CA GLY A 117 22.07 1.41 1.73
C GLY A 117 22.39 -0.08 1.88
N ASP A 118 21.82 -0.90 1.00
CA ASP A 118 22.14 -2.32 0.93
C ASP A 118 23.29 -2.57 -0.05
N ARG A 119 24.08 -3.59 0.23
CA ARG A 119 25.16 -4.04 -0.66
C ARG A 119 24.65 -5.18 -1.51
N TYR A 120 24.66 -5.00 -2.81
CA TYR A 120 24.28 -6.05 -3.76
C TYR A 120 25.55 -6.66 -4.37
N PRO A 121 26.08 -7.74 -3.79
CA PRO A 121 27.35 -8.32 -4.24
C PRO A 121 27.27 -8.99 -5.61
N ASP A 122 26.06 -9.44 -5.99
CA ASP A 122 25.82 -10.09 -7.26
C ASP A 122 25.81 -9.09 -8.42
N ASP A 123 26.64 -9.39 -9.44
CA ASP A 123 26.78 -8.56 -10.63
C ASP A 123 25.48 -8.46 -11.43
N GLU A 124 24.73 -9.54 -11.51
CA GLU A 124 23.48 -9.58 -12.28
C GLU A 124 22.42 -8.70 -11.62
N THR A 125 22.23 -8.81 -10.31
CA THR A 125 21.28 -8.00 -9.54
C THR A 125 21.66 -6.53 -9.58
N ALA A 126 22.93 -6.19 -9.37
CA ALA A 126 23.39 -4.81 -9.43
C ALA A 126 23.19 -4.17 -10.82
N ASN A 127 23.46 -4.92 -11.90
CA ASN A 127 23.23 -4.44 -13.26
C ASN A 127 21.73 -4.29 -13.59
N ARG A 128 20.88 -5.18 -13.11
CA ARG A 128 19.42 -5.05 -13.25
C ARG A 128 18.89 -3.81 -12.53
N LEU A 129 19.33 -3.58 -11.30
CA LEU A 129 18.97 -2.37 -10.54
C LEU A 129 19.52 -1.10 -11.22
N ALA A 130 20.75 -1.13 -11.74
CA ALA A 130 21.31 -0.01 -12.52
C ALA A 130 20.47 0.30 -13.78
N ALA A 131 20.04 -0.73 -14.49
CA ALA A 131 19.16 -0.56 -15.65
C ALA A 131 17.77 0.01 -15.27
N LEU A 132 17.23 -0.38 -14.13
CA LEU A 132 15.95 0.10 -13.62
C LEU A 132 16.00 1.52 -13.05
N THR A 133 17.12 1.93 -12.47
CA THR A 133 17.22 3.19 -11.72
C THR A 133 18.06 4.25 -12.43
N GLY A 134 18.85 3.86 -13.45
CA GLY A 134 19.82 4.73 -14.10
C GLY A 134 21.03 5.08 -13.24
N LEU A 135 21.20 4.41 -12.08
CA LEU A 135 22.31 4.64 -11.16
C LEU A 135 23.53 3.76 -11.52
N PRO A 136 24.77 4.20 -11.18
CA PRO A 136 25.95 3.38 -11.43
C PRO A 136 25.93 2.05 -10.66
N ALA A 137 26.15 0.94 -11.34
CA ALA A 137 26.17 -0.38 -10.70
C ALA A 137 27.23 -0.49 -9.59
N ALA A 138 28.36 0.23 -9.71
CA ALA A 138 29.41 0.26 -8.68
C ALA A 138 28.92 0.87 -7.35
N ASP A 139 28.09 1.92 -7.42
CA ASP A 139 27.55 2.57 -6.22
C ASP A 139 26.47 1.71 -5.56
N ILE A 140 25.67 1.00 -6.37
CA ILE A 140 24.68 0.02 -5.89
C ILE A 140 25.41 -1.13 -5.16
N LYS A 141 26.48 -1.68 -5.74
CA LYS A 141 27.26 -2.74 -5.10
C LYS A 141 27.90 -2.32 -3.79
N SER A 142 28.38 -1.09 -3.72
CA SER A 142 29.09 -0.58 -2.54
C SER A 142 28.14 -0.21 -1.38
N GLY A 143 26.80 -0.22 -1.60
CA GLY A 143 25.82 0.20 -0.60
C GLY A 143 25.79 1.70 -0.34
N LYS A 144 26.31 2.52 -1.26
CA LYS A 144 26.24 3.98 -1.14
C LYS A 144 24.86 4.54 -1.42
N ILE A 145 24.06 3.80 -2.17
CA ILE A 145 22.70 4.20 -2.56
C ILE A 145 21.72 3.71 -1.52
N THR A 146 20.88 4.59 -1.00
CA THR A 146 19.86 4.22 -0.03
C THR A 146 18.66 3.53 -0.71
N ARG A 147 17.92 2.71 0.06
CA ARG A 147 16.68 2.06 -0.42
C ARG A 147 15.67 3.09 -0.93
N ALA A 148 15.53 4.22 -0.22
CA ALA A 148 14.65 5.31 -0.63
C ALA A 148 15.08 5.93 -1.97
N GLU A 149 16.38 6.13 -2.18
CA GLU A 149 16.88 6.65 -3.44
C GLU A 149 16.67 5.67 -4.60
N LEU A 150 16.88 4.38 -4.38
CA LEU A 150 16.56 3.34 -5.37
C LEU A 150 15.09 3.39 -5.77
N LEU A 151 14.16 3.51 -4.80
CA LEU A 151 12.73 3.62 -5.06
C LEU A 151 12.40 4.90 -5.84
N ASN A 152 12.89 6.05 -5.40
CA ASN A 152 12.64 7.33 -6.05
C ASN A 152 13.11 7.30 -7.51
N ARG A 153 14.30 6.76 -7.76
CA ARG A 153 14.84 6.62 -9.12
C ARG A 153 14.04 5.63 -9.96
N ALA A 154 13.66 4.49 -9.39
CA ALA A 154 12.84 3.50 -10.09
C ALA A 154 11.47 4.07 -10.50
N LEU A 155 10.85 4.88 -9.64
CA LEU A 155 9.57 5.54 -9.93
C LEU A 155 9.70 6.70 -10.94
N ALA A 156 10.86 7.38 -10.95
CA ALA A 156 11.10 8.53 -11.85
C ALA A 156 11.61 8.11 -13.23
N GLN A 157 12.22 6.92 -13.37
CA GLN A 157 12.85 6.48 -14.60
C GLN A 157 11.82 6.17 -15.71
N ASN A 158 12.26 6.21 -16.95
CA ASN A 158 11.44 5.97 -18.16
C ASN A 158 10.21 6.88 -18.24
N ASN A 159 10.36 8.15 -17.82
CA ASN A 159 9.27 9.12 -17.82
C ASN A 159 8.07 8.63 -17.00
N SER A 160 8.33 7.92 -15.92
CA SER A 160 7.32 7.31 -15.06
C SER A 160 6.42 6.30 -15.81
N LYS A 161 7.00 5.47 -16.67
CA LYS A 161 6.26 4.49 -17.47
C LYS A 161 5.33 3.62 -16.62
N LEU A 162 5.83 3.12 -15.50
CA LEU A 162 5.02 2.36 -14.53
C LEU A 162 3.78 3.15 -14.07
N LEU A 163 3.98 4.41 -13.70
CA LEU A 163 2.87 5.26 -13.25
C LEU A 163 1.90 5.57 -14.36
N SER A 164 2.38 5.74 -15.62
CA SER A 164 1.51 5.97 -16.77
C SER A 164 0.64 4.74 -17.07
N GLU A 165 1.20 3.54 -17.02
CA GLU A 165 0.47 2.28 -17.22
C GLU A 165 -0.56 2.03 -16.11
N LEU A 166 -0.23 2.34 -14.86
CA LEU A 166 -1.19 2.27 -13.74
C LEU A 166 -2.32 3.29 -13.91
N ARG A 167 -2.02 4.51 -14.38
CA ARG A 167 -3.04 5.56 -14.64
C ARG A 167 -4.00 5.21 -15.76
N GLU A 168 -3.59 4.38 -16.69
CA GLU A 168 -4.52 3.84 -17.71
C GLU A 168 -5.59 2.95 -17.07
N LYS A 169 -5.25 2.26 -15.97
CA LYS A 169 -6.15 1.36 -15.24
C LYS A 169 -6.99 2.07 -14.20
N GLY A 170 -6.47 3.11 -13.56
CA GLY A 170 -7.16 3.81 -12.50
C GLY A 170 -6.49 5.13 -12.08
N SER A 171 -7.11 5.84 -11.15
CA SER A 171 -6.46 6.93 -10.43
C SER A 171 -5.47 6.35 -9.42
N ILE A 172 -4.35 7.03 -9.16
CA ILE A 172 -3.36 6.60 -8.18
C ILE A 172 -3.39 7.55 -7.00
N SER A 173 -3.68 7.04 -5.81
CA SER A 173 -3.51 7.75 -4.55
C SER A 173 -2.25 7.26 -3.86
N THR A 174 -1.26 8.15 -3.70
CA THR A 174 0.01 7.82 -3.05
C THR A 174 -0.01 8.29 -1.61
N SER A 175 0.34 7.40 -0.71
CA SER A 175 0.52 7.71 0.71
C SER A 175 1.83 7.11 1.22
N ASP A 176 2.54 7.88 2.03
CA ASP A 176 3.70 7.41 2.76
C ASP A 176 3.27 6.96 4.16
N PHE A 177 3.83 5.86 4.63
CA PHE A 177 3.49 5.34 5.95
C PHE A 177 4.76 4.94 6.73
N SER A 178 4.66 5.07 8.05
CA SER A 178 5.63 4.62 9.02
C SER A 178 4.88 4.12 10.27
N ASP A 179 4.87 4.86 11.35
CA ASP A 179 3.95 4.74 12.49
C ASP A 179 2.57 5.36 12.20
N ARG A 180 2.48 6.19 11.16
CA ARG A 180 1.27 6.86 10.67
C ARG A 180 1.27 6.92 9.15
N ILE A 181 0.07 6.96 8.58
CA ILE A 181 -0.09 7.17 7.15
C ILE A 181 -0.24 8.67 6.84
N GLN A 182 0.45 9.12 5.79
CA GLN A 182 0.41 10.49 5.31
C GLN A 182 0.09 10.51 3.81
N PRO A 183 -1.04 11.09 3.40
CA PRO A 183 -1.35 11.24 1.98
C PRO A 183 -0.37 12.21 1.32
N VAL A 184 0.18 11.82 0.18
CA VAL A 184 1.20 12.58 -0.53
C VAL A 184 0.66 13.21 -1.81
N SER A 185 0.02 12.41 -2.66
CA SER A 185 -0.48 12.89 -3.95
C SER A 185 -1.59 12.00 -4.51
N VAL A 186 -2.42 12.60 -5.38
CA VAL A 186 -3.42 11.87 -6.15
C VAL A 186 -3.19 12.18 -7.63
N LEU A 187 -2.91 11.16 -8.42
CA LEU A 187 -2.77 11.27 -9.87
C LEU A 187 -4.06 10.77 -10.53
N PRO A 188 -4.76 11.60 -11.31
CA PRO A 188 -5.98 11.21 -11.99
C PRO A 188 -5.72 10.13 -13.05
N ALA A 189 -6.71 9.28 -13.30
CA ALA A 189 -6.64 8.28 -14.35
C ALA A 189 -6.46 8.91 -15.74
N SER A 190 -5.67 8.27 -16.60
CA SER A 190 -5.51 8.74 -17.98
C SER A 190 -6.82 8.57 -18.75
N GLY A 191 -7.25 9.61 -19.51
CA GLY A 191 -8.46 9.58 -20.34
C GLY A 191 -9.78 9.93 -19.62
N THR A 192 -9.77 10.29 -18.36
CA THR A 192 -10.88 11.00 -17.75
C THR A 192 -10.76 12.47 -18.11
N GLY A 193 -11.61 12.93 -19.01
CA GLY A 193 -11.73 14.36 -19.32
C GLY A 193 -11.99 15.17 -18.04
N THR A 194 -11.61 16.42 -18.07
CA THR A 194 -11.77 17.44 -17.04
C THR A 194 -13.06 17.22 -16.23
N PRO A 195 -13.04 17.25 -14.90
CA PRO A 195 -14.26 17.14 -14.11
C PRO A 195 -15.22 18.25 -14.52
N THR A 196 -16.45 17.86 -14.83
CA THR A 196 -17.55 18.78 -15.17
C THR A 196 -17.74 19.75 -13.99
N PRO A 197 -17.86 21.08 -14.25
CA PRO A 197 -18.11 22.04 -13.19
C PRO A 197 -19.51 21.82 -12.62
N GLY A 198 -19.66 21.16 -11.49
CA GLY A 198 -20.97 20.92 -10.86
C GLY A 198 -20.95 20.01 -9.64
N GLU A 199 -19.97 19.21 -9.43
CA GLU A 199 -19.87 18.36 -8.25
C GLU A 199 -19.04 19.10 -7.18
N LYS A 200 -19.73 19.65 -6.16
CA LYS A 200 -19.07 20.22 -5.00
C LYS A 200 -18.25 19.14 -4.32
N PRO A 201 -16.94 19.32 -4.16
CA PRO A 201 -16.16 18.48 -3.28
C PRO A 201 -16.67 18.71 -1.85
N ALA A 202 -16.88 17.63 -1.09
CA ALA A 202 -16.99 17.74 0.35
C ALA A 202 -15.77 18.52 0.87
N GLU A 203 -16.04 19.57 1.68
CA GLU A 203 -15.02 20.42 2.28
C GLU A 203 -14.09 19.59 3.18
N GLU A 204 -13.03 19.05 2.62
CA GLU A 204 -11.80 18.80 3.36
C GLU A 204 -10.85 19.96 3.06
N LYS A 205 -10.56 20.75 4.11
CA LYS A 205 -9.56 21.83 4.06
C LYS A 205 -8.25 21.30 3.51
N PRO A 206 -7.71 21.85 2.42
CA PRO A 206 -6.36 21.50 2.01
C PRO A 206 -5.38 22.07 3.03
N ALA A 207 -4.57 21.21 3.62
CA ALA A 207 -3.32 21.65 4.24
C ALA A 207 -2.50 22.36 3.16
N THR A 208 -2.19 23.60 3.41
CA THR A 208 -1.40 24.52 2.59
C THR A 208 -0.06 23.88 2.25
N ALA A 209 0.09 23.33 1.06
CA ALA A 209 1.38 23.08 0.46
C ALA A 209 1.68 24.26 -0.46
N GLU A 210 2.56 25.14 -0.01
CA GLU A 210 3.12 26.22 -0.79
C GLU A 210 3.83 25.66 -2.03
N GLY A 211 3.55 26.29 -3.16
CA GLY A 211 3.90 25.83 -4.49
C GLY A 211 5.41 25.74 -4.76
N THR A 212 5.76 24.61 -5.28
CA THR A 212 6.83 24.46 -6.27
C THR A 212 6.21 23.78 -7.46
N GLY A 213 6.30 24.43 -8.62
CA GLY A 213 5.70 23.97 -9.88
C GLY A 213 6.29 22.66 -10.36
N GLN A 214 5.93 21.57 -9.72
CA GLN A 214 6.20 20.22 -10.23
C GLN A 214 5.16 19.87 -11.30
N PRO A 215 5.57 19.20 -12.38
CA PRO A 215 4.65 18.76 -13.41
C PRO A 215 3.59 17.82 -12.79
N ALA A 216 2.33 18.01 -13.16
CA ALA A 216 1.14 17.35 -12.62
C ALA A 216 1.12 15.80 -12.70
N ASN A 217 2.21 15.17 -13.10
CA ASN A 217 2.37 13.75 -13.34
C ASN A 217 3.46 13.07 -12.49
N THR A 218 4.02 13.76 -11.50
CA THR A 218 5.17 13.24 -10.73
C THR A 218 4.75 13.02 -9.27
N ILE A 219 5.12 11.87 -8.71
CA ILE A 219 5.01 11.61 -7.28
C ILE A 219 6.22 12.26 -6.60
N PRO A 220 6.03 12.99 -5.49
CA PRO A 220 7.15 13.55 -4.72
C PRO A 220 8.11 12.46 -4.22
N ASP A 221 9.39 12.81 -4.10
CA ASP A 221 10.41 11.90 -3.58
C ASP A 221 10.09 11.46 -2.15
N LEU A 222 10.23 10.19 -1.91
CA LEU A 222 10.10 9.60 -0.58
C LEU A 222 11.26 10.07 0.30
N LYS A 223 10.95 10.57 1.50
CA LYS A 223 11.92 10.95 2.51
C LYS A 223 11.71 10.11 3.77
N PRO A 224 12.64 9.18 4.09
CA PRO A 224 12.55 8.39 5.31
C PRO A 224 12.55 9.30 6.55
N SER A 225 11.58 9.11 7.44
CA SER A 225 11.45 9.96 8.64
C SER A 225 10.83 9.25 9.84
N GLY A 226 10.17 8.11 9.66
CA GLY A 226 9.42 7.45 10.71
C GLY A 226 10.24 6.42 11.50
N PRO A 227 10.00 6.28 12.82
CA PRO A 227 10.77 5.39 13.70
C PRO A 227 10.44 3.90 13.53
N GLY A 228 9.32 3.56 12.89
CA GLY A 228 8.85 2.18 12.73
C GLY A 228 8.02 1.99 11.48
N THR A 229 7.58 0.75 11.25
CA THR A 229 6.78 0.35 10.08
C THR A 229 5.50 -0.33 10.55
N ASP A 230 4.35 0.37 10.47
CA ASP A 230 3.03 -0.13 10.78
C ASP A 230 2.25 -0.44 9.50
N ILE A 231 2.51 -1.64 8.93
CA ILE A 231 1.82 -2.12 7.74
C ILE A 231 0.32 -2.33 8.02
N TRP A 232 -0.03 -2.81 9.21
CA TRP A 232 -1.41 -3.04 9.59
C TRP A 232 -2.22 -1.74 9.62
N GLY A 233 -1.70 -0.69 10.28
CA GLY A 233 -2.33 0.62 10.33
C GLY A 233 -2.50 1.24 8.94
N ALA A 234 -1.47 1.11 8.08
CA ALA A 234 -1.52 1.61 6.71
C ALA A 234 -2.59 0.90 5.86
N LEU A 235 -2.67 -0.42 5.93
CA LEU A 235 -3.69 -1.19 5.22
C LEU A 235 -5.11 -0.89 5.75
N ARG A 236 -5.29 -0.85 7.07
CA ARG A 236 -6.58 -0.55 7.70
C ARG A 236 -7.12 0.79 7.24
N GLU A 237 -6.32 1.84 7.36
CA GLU A 237 -6.75 3.19 6.99
C GLU A 237 -7.06 3.29 5.49
N THR A 238 -6.28 2.60 4.66
CA THR A 238 -6.50 2.57 3.21
C THR A 238 -7.79 1.84 2.86
N LEU A 239 -8.07 0.69 3.47
CA LEU A 239 -9.30 -0.06 3.21
C LEU A 239 -10.55 0.65 3.73
N GLU A 240 -10.44 1.40 4.85
CA GLU A 240 -11.56 2.12 5.45
C GLU A 240 -11.89 3.44 4.72
N LYS A 241 -10.88 4.16 4.25
CA LYS A 241 -11.05 5.51 3.67
C LYS A 241 -11.17 5.53 2.16
N ALA A 242 -10.64 4.55 1.46
CA ALA A 242 -10.57 4.58 0.02
C ALA A 242 -11.93 4.30 -0.62
N ASN A 243 -12.44 5.28 -1.33
CA ASN A 243 -13.64 5.14 -2.14
C ASN A 243 -13.29 4.43 -3.46
N ARG A 244 -14.00 3.35 -3.81
CA ARG A 244 -13.81 2.58 -5.06
C ARG A 244 -12.38 2.04 -5.23
N LEU A 245 -11.81 1.50 -4.17
CA LEU A 245 -10.47 0.92 -4.20
C LEU A 245 -10.46 -0.33 -5.11
N GLY A 246 -9.61 -0.31 -6.13
CA GLY A 246 -9.47 -1.43 -7.06
C GLY A 246 -8.23 -2.26 -6.82
N ALA A 247 -7.20 -1.69 -6.21
CA ALA A 247 -5.97 -2.39 -5.84
C ALA A 247 -5.16 -1.59 -4.82
N VAL A 248 -4.31 -2.30 -4.07
CA VAL A 248 -3.28 -1.71 -3.21
C VAL A 248 -1.91 -2.17 -3.70
N VAL A 249 -0.99 -1.24 -3.83
CA VAL A 249 0.43 -1.52 -4.08
C VAL A 249 1.20 -1.11 -2.83
N LEU A 250 1.74 -2.08 -2.12
CA LEU A 250 2.50 -1.89 -0.89
C LEU A 250 3.99 -2.01 -1.17
N VAL A 251 4.74 -0.97 -0.89
CA VAL A 251 6.18 -0.90 -1.10
C VAL A 251 6.87 -0.76 0.24
N SER A 252 7.61 -1.79 0.68
CA SER A 252 8.28 -1.86 2.00
C SER A 252 9.42 -2.87 1.97
N GLU A 253 10.33 -2.82 2.94
CA GLU A 253 11.30 -3.90 3.17
C GLU A 253 10.69 -5.12 3.86
N GLY A 254 9.41 -5.06 4.23
CA GLY A 254 8.66 -6.18 4.79
C GLY A 254 8.81 -6.37 6.30
N GLN A 255 9.53 -5.50 6.99
CA GLN A 255 9.57 -5.52 8.46
C GLN A 255 8.32 -4.82 9.00
N HIS A 256 7.61 -5.52 9.87
CA HIS A 256 6.44 -5.00 10.55
C HIS A 256 6.72 -4.99 12.05
N ASN A 257 6.80 -3.81 12.63
CA ASN A 257 7.15 -3.63 14.04
C ASN A 257 6.15 -2.73 14.81
N GLY A 258 5.01 -2.44 14.22
CA GLY A 258 3.93 -1.65 14.81
C GLY A 258 2.54 -2.22 14.47
N GLY A 259 1.57 -2.08 15.39
CA GLY A 259 0.19 -2.52 15.17
C GLY A 259 -0.04 -4.03 15.33
N GLU A 260 -1.13 -4.52 14.74
CA GLU A 260 -1.54 -5.93 14.74
C GLU A 260 -1.02 -6.66 13.49
N ASP A 261 -1.28 -7.98 13.38
CA ASP A 261 -0.86 -8.78 12.23
C ASP A 261 -1.54 -8.30 10.92
N PRO A 262 -0.78 -7.81 9.93
CA PRO A 262 -1.33 -7.33 8.68
C PRO A 262 -2.02 -8.41 7.83
N VAL A 263 -1.75 -9.69 8.09
CA VAL A 263 -2.33 -10.83 7.36
C VAL A 263 -3.85 -10.87 7.48
N GLU A 264 -4.40 -10.50 8.62
CA GLU A 264 -5.86 -10.44 8.82
C GLU A 264 -6.52 -9.40 7.90
N LEU A 265 -5.90 -8.25 7.74
CA LEU A 265 -6.41 -7.22 6.82
C LEU A 265 -6.22 -7.61 5.35
N ALA A 266 -5.13 -8.32 5.03
CA ALA A 266 -4.93 -8.85 3.68
C ALA A 266 -6.02 -9.88 3.32
N ARG A 267 -6.44 -10.73 4.27
CA ARG A 267 -7.56 -11.65 4.07
C ARG A 267 -8.87 -10.89 3.83
N ARG A 268 -9.14 -9.86 4.64
CA ARG A 268 -10.33 -9.01 4.46
C ARG A 268 -10.32 -8.29 3.11
N ALA A 269 -9.17 -7.82 2.65
CA ALA A 269 -9.04 -7.24 1.31
C ALA A 269 -9.38 -8.26 0.22
N GLY A 270 -8.96 -9.53 0.38
CA GLY A 270 -9.32 -10.64 -0.51
C GLY A 270 -10.83 -10.91 -0.54
N GLU A 271 -11.52 -10.86 0.59
CA GLU A 271 -12.99 -10.99 0.67
C GLU A 271 -13.72 -9.84 -0.05
N LEU A 272 -13.09 -8.66 -0.12
CA LEU A 272 -13.59 -7.48 -0.85
C LEU A 272 -13.15 -7.46 -2.32
N GLU A 273 -12.48 -8.51 -2.80
CA GLU A 273 -11.91 -8.61 -4.15
C GLU A 273 -10.88 -7.50 -4.46
N ILE A 274 -10.23 -6.95 -3.44
CA ILE A 274 -9.19 -5.92 -3.58
C ILE A 274 -7.81 -6.59 -3.53
N PRO A 275 -7.11 -6.74 -4.66
CA PRO A 275 -5.79 -7.32 -4.68
C PRO A 275 -4.75 -6.41 -4.02
N ILE A 276 -3.85 -7.01 -3.24
CA ILE A 276 -2.69 -6.35 -2.66
C ILE A 276 -1.44 -6.86 -3.36
N PHE A 277 -0.72 -5.96 -4.02
CA PHE A 277 0.56 -6.22 -4.66
C PHE A 277 1.68 -5.72 -3.76
N THR A 278 2.58 -6.61 -3.35
CA THR A 278 3.73 -6.24 -2.52
C THR A 278 4.98 -6.07 -3.37
N VAL A 279 5.70 -5.00 -3.15
CA VAL A 279 7.00 -4.71 -3.77
C VAL A 279 8.03 -4.64 -2.66
N GLY A 280 8.90 -5.64 -2.59
CA GLY A 280 10.01 -5.66 -1.64
C GLY A 280 11.11 -4.69 -2.06
N ILE A 281 11.60 -3.91 -1.10
CA ILE A 281 12.77 -3.05 -1.26
C ILE A 281 13.87 -3.54 -0.34
N GLY A 282 15.07 -3.63 -0.86
CA GLY A 282 16.24 -4.09 -0.13
C GLY A 282 16.83 -5.37 -0.70
N ASP A 283 17.94 -5.80 -0.14
CA ASP A 283 18.57 -7.07 -0.52
C ASP A 283 17.75 -8.22 0.08
N PRO A 284 17.20 -9.13 -0.74
CA PRO A 284 16.46 -10.30 -0.25
C PRO A 284 17.40 -11.37 0.33
N THR A 285 18.71 -11.22 0.18
CA THR A 285 19.69 -12.16 0.74
C THR A 285 19.59 -12.10 2.27
N PRO A 286 19.47 -13.23 2.97
CA PRO A 286 19.48 -13.24 4.43
C PRO A 286 20.69 -12.48 4.95
N ALA A 287 20.45 -11.53 5.85
CA ALA A 287 21.51 -10.74 6.46
C ALA A 287 22.50 -11.67 7.16
N ARG A 288 23.79 -11.54 6.81
CA ARG A 288 24.87 -12.19 7.55
C ARG A 288 25.15 -11.33 8.77
N ASN A 289 24.81 -11.80 9.94
CA ASN A 289 25.01 -11.06 11.18
C ASN A 289 25.24 -11.98 12.37
N LEU A 290 26.16 -11.58 13.22
CA LEU A 290 26.43 -12.21 14.49
C LEU A 290 26.25 -11.17 15.60
N THR A 291 25.24 -11.31 16.40
CA THR A 291 24.88 -10.34 17.43
C THR A 291 25.19 -10.90 18.81
N VAL A 292 25.87 -10.16 19.66
CA VAL A 292 25.95 -10.45 21.08
C VAL A 292 24.70 -9.91 21.77
N VAL A 293 23.75 -10.81 22.04
CA VAL A 293 22.43 -10.45 22.56
C VAL A 293 22.52 -10.01 24.02
N ASP A 294 23.29 -10.77 24.85
CA ASP A 294 23.40 -10.48 26.27
C ASP A 294 24.72 -10.99 26.86
N VAL A 295 25.16 -10.29 27.91
CA VAL A 295 26.28 -10.68 28.77
C VAL A 295 25.83 -10.46 30.22
N THR A 296 25.50 -11.54 30.88
CA THR A 296 24.95 -11.52 32.25
C THR A 296 25.99 -11.94 33.25
N VAL A 297 26.14 -11.15 34.30
CA VAL A 297 27.00 -11.44 35.45
C VAL A 297 26.26 -11.11 36.75
N ARG A 298 26.56 -11.83 37.83
CA ARG A 298 26.01 -11.48 39.14
C ARG A 298 26.44 -10.07 39.58
N SER A 299 25.65 -9.40 40.39
CA SER A 299 25.95 -8.04 40.87
C SER A 299 27.07 -7.98 41.89
N GLN A 300 27.35 -9.10 42.58
CA GLN A 300 28.35 -9.20 43.66
C GLN A 300 29.07 -10.53 43.61
N ALA A 301 30.40 -10.50 43.86
CA ALA A 301 31.24 -11.67 44.04
C ALA A 301 32.24 -11.44 45.19
N TYR A 302 32.92 -12.53 45.62
CA TYR A 302 33.94 -12.50 46.65
C TYR A 302 35.31 -12.86 46.05
N PRO A 303 36.42 -12.35 46.63
CA PRO A 303 37.73 -12.71 46.22
C PRO A 303 37.95 -14.23 46.29
N ASP A 304 38.68 -14.78 45.30
CA ASP A 304 39.06 -16.20 45.16
C ASP A 304 37.87 -17.19 45.03
N GLU A 305 36.65 -16.67 44.87
CA GLU A 305 35.45 -17.50 44.56
C GLU A 305 35.17 -17.50 43.06
N PRO A 306 34.97 -18.68 42.42
CA PRO A 306 34.54 -18.75 41.05
C PRO A 306 33.12 -18.25 40.86
N PHE A 307 32.86 -17.52 39.77
CA PHE A 307 31.52 -17.09 39.36
C PHE A 307 31.34 -17.31 37.88
N GLU A 308 30.10 -17.45 37.50
CA GLU A 308 29.72 -17.69 36.11
C GLU A 308 29.33 -16.39 35.41
N ILE A 309 29.69 -16.31 34.13
CA ILE A 309 29.34 -15.25 33.20
C ILE A 309 28.59 -15.92 32.07
N GLU A 310 27.30 -15.65 31.98
CA GLU A 310 26.44 -16.19 30.93
C GLU A 310 26.40 -15.24 29.74
N THR A 311 26.58 -15.76 28.56
CA THR A 311 26.53 -14.96 27.34
C THR A 311 25.61 -15.59 26.31
N LEU A 312 24.92 -14.75 25.56
CA LEU A 312 23.99 -15.17 24.54
C LEU A 312 24.36 -14.48 23.22
N LEU A 313 24.70 -15.28 22.23
CA LEU A 313 24.90 -14.81 20.86
C LEU A 313 23.74 -15.26 19.99
N GLN A 314 23.44 -14.50 18.97
CA GLN A 314 22.52 -14.86 17.91
C GLN A 314 23.23 -14.79 16.58
N ALA A 315 23.21 -15.89 15.84
CA ALA A 315 23.77 -15.96 14.50
C ALA A 315 22.64 -16.03 13.48
N ASN A 316 22.66 -15.09 12.53
CA ASN A 316 21.85 -15.10 11.33
C ASN A 316 22.78 -15.24 10.14
N LEU A 317 22.86 -16.44 9.57
CA LEU A 317 23.81 -16.76 8.52
C LEU A 317 23.08 -17.33 7.31
N PRO A 318 23.47 -16.97 6.07
CA PRO A 318 22.97 -17.62 4.87
C PRO A 318 23.20 -19.14 4.90
N ALA A 319 22.35 -19.92 4.25
CA ALA A 319 22.46 -21.39 4.21
C ALA A 319 23.82 -21.86 3.70
N GLU A 320 24.42 -21.16 2.76
CA GLU A 320 25.74 -21.46 2.20
C GLU A 320 26.86 -21.39 3.24
N ASP A 321 26.75 -20.48 4.21
CA ASP A 321 27.75 -20.33 5.28
C ASP A 321 27.56 -21.38 6.37
N GLN A 322 26.32 -21.81 6.59
CA GLN A 322 25.98 -22.88 7.52
C GLN A 322 26.54 -24.23 7.03
N GLU A 323 26.47 -24.48 5.71
CA GLU A 323 27.00 -25.71 5.10
C GLU A 323 28.54 -25.77 5.07
N ARG A 324 29.19 -24.60 4.96
CA ARG A 324 30.66 -24.55 4.91
C ARG A 324 31.31 -24.92 6.22
N GLY A 325 30.59 -24.84 7.33
CA GLY A 325 31.14 -24.94 8.65
C GLY A 325 32.20 -23.86 8.88
N GLY A 326 32.52 -23.58 10.08
CA GLY A 326 33.56 -22.58 10.41
C GLY A 326 33.65 -22.41 11.90
N LYS A 327 34.74 -21.78 12.34
CA LYS A 327 34.89 -21.41 13.75
C LYS A 327 34.77 -19.91 13.87
N LEU A 328 33.94 -19.48 14.80
CA LEU A 328 33.81 -18.11 15.21
C LEU A 328 34.63 -17.89 16.47
N LYS A 329 35.54 -16.96 16.45
CA LYS A 329 36.32 -16.61 17.61
C LYS A 329 35.52 -15.62 18.46
N VAL A 330 35.43 -15.91 19.75
CA VAL A 330 34.87 -15.01 20.77
C VAL A 330 35.86 -14.77 21.86
N ASP A 331 36.06 -13.51 22.27
CA ASP A 331 36.95 -13.09 23.31
C ASP A 331 36.14 -12.47 24.46
N LEU A 332 36.30 -13.02 25.66
CA LEU A 332 35.76 -12.42 26.88
C LEU A 332 36.82 -11.50 27.48
N VAL A 333 36.50 -10.20 27.51
CA VAL A 333 37.41 -9.18 28.03
C VAL A 333 36.91 -8.67 29.37
N GLN A 334 37.76 -8.66 30.40
CA GLN A 334 37.50 -8.03 31.69
C GLN A 334 38.10 -6.61 31.67
N GLU A 335 37.39 -5.65 32.25
CA GLU A 335 37.86 -4.29 32.50
C GLU A 335 37.56 -3.89 33.94
N ARG A 336 38.47 -3.17 34.58
CA ARG A 336 38.26 -2.62 35.91
C ARG A 336 37.73 -1.20 35.80
N ILE A 337 36.74 -0.84 36.63
CA ILE A 337 36.20 0.50 36.69
C ILE A 337 36.95 1.27 37.80
N ASP A 338 37.48 2.44 37.46
CA ASP A 338 38.02 3.38 38.43
C ASP A 338 36.88 3.96 39.26
N PRO A 339 36.85 3.75 40.58
CA PRO A 339 35.74 4.19 41.41
C PRO A 339 35.60 5.70 41.53
N THR A 340 36.64 6.46 41.14
CA THR A 340 36.65 7.92 41.25
C THR A 340 36.22 8.57 39.93
N THR A 341 36.68 8.05 38.80
CA THR A 341 36.40 8.63 37.47
C THR A 341 35.32 7.91 36.69
N GLY A 342 34.98 6.66 37.07
CA GLY A 342 34.07 5.79 36.32
C GLY A 342 34.69 5.26 35.02
N GLU A 343 35.94 5.55 34.75
CA GLU A 343 36.59 5.10 33.52
C GLU A 343 36.94 3.62 33.59
N ARG A 344 36.89 2.94 32.43
CA ARG A 344 37.33 1.55 32.29
C ARG A 344 38.81 1.51 32.06
N ARG A 345 39.53 0.64 32.77
CA ARG A 345 40.97 0.49 32.72
C ARG A 345 41.36 -0.97 32.67
N ASP A 346 42.59 -1.21 32.29
CA ASP A 346 43.24 -2.52 32.31
C ASP A 346 42.46 -3.63 31.59
N PRO A 347 42.13 -3.47 30.29
CA PRO A 347 41.46 -4.51 29.55
C PRO A 347 42.32 -5.78 29.49
N GLN A 348 41.79 -6.91 29.98
CA GLN A 348 42.42 -8.21 29.95
C GLN A 348 41.52 -9.24 29.29
N ILE A 349 42.06 -10.01 28.35
CA ILE A 349 41.35 -11.14 27.79
C ILE A 349 41.33 -12.26 28.83
N VAL A 350 40.19 -12.59 29.34
CA VAL A 350 39.99 -13.67 30.32
C VAL A 350 40.03 -15.02 29.63
N GLU A 351 39.30 -15.15 28.53
CA GLU A 351 39.24 -16.39 27.76
C GLU A 351 38.95 -16.07 26.29
N SER A 352 39.61 -16.79 25.40
CA SER A 352 39.31 -16.82 23.97
C SER A 352 38.77 -18.21 23.62
N ARG A 353 37.64 -18.28 22.96
CA ARG A 353 37.02 -19.55 22.58
C ARG A 353 36.67 -19.54 21.12
N ASP A 354 36.96 -20.63 20.43
CA ASP A 354 36.46 -20.88 19.08
C ASP A 354 35.17 -21.70 19.19
N ILE A 355 34.08 -21.15 18.67
CA ILE A 355 32.79 -21.82 18.64
C ILE A 355 32.45 -22.22 17.19
N ASP A 356 31.76 -23.32 17.04
CA ASP A 356 31.34 -23.77 15.73
C ASP A 356 30.19 -22.91 15.22
N VAL A 357 30.19 -22.59 13.93
CA VAL A 357 29.08 -21.92 13.27
C VAL A 357 27.85 -22.81 13.36
N PRO A 358 26.70 -22.29 13.85
CA PRO A 358 25.49 -23.10 13.98
C PRO A 358 24.98 -23.54 12.61
N GLU A 359 24.50 -24.78 12.52
CA GLU A 359 23.91 -25.37 11.30
C GLU A 359 22.63 -24.63 10.85
N LYS A 360 22.01 -23.89 11.73
CA LYS A 360 20.80 -23.10 11.47
C LYS A 360 20.89 -21.78 12.21
N ASN A 361 20.22 -20.77 11.67
CA ASN A 361 20.03 -19.51 12.38
C ASN A 361 19.50 -19.79 13.78
N GLY A 362 20.24 -19.34 14.79
CA GLY A 362 19.91 -19.70 16.15
C GLY A 362 20.71 -18.93 17.19
N ARG A 363 20.39 -19.25 18.44
CA ARG A 363 21.05 -18.69 19.62
C ARG A 363 22.09 -19.65 20.15
N ILE A 364 23.26 -19.12 20.47
CA ILE A 364 24.38 -19.84 21.06
C ILE A 364 24.58 -19.31 22.47
N ARG A 365 24.43 -20.17 23.46
CA ARG A 365 24.74 -19.83 24.84
C ARG A 365 26.15 -20.28 25.17
N LEU A 366 26.93 -19.37 25.75
CA LEU A 366 28.29 -19.69 26.23
C LEU A 366 28.38 -19.27 27.69
N ASP A 367 28.85 -20.20 28.50
CA ASP A 367 29.10 -19.98 29.93
C ASP A 367 30.59 -19.97 30.16
N PHE A 368 31.09 -18.94 30.85
CA PHE A 368 32.46 -18.75 31.25
C PHE A 368 32.55 -18.75 32.77
N SER A 369 33.63 -19.31 33.29
CA SER A 369 33.90 -19.27 34.72
C SER A 369 35.15 -18.46 34.98
N HIS A 370 35.08 -17.51 35.92
CA HIS A 370 36.22 -16.66 36.25
C HIS A 370 36.37 -16.46 37.76
N VAL A 371 37.59 -16.15 38.17
CA VAL A 371 37.95 -15.90 39.58
C VAL A 371 38.68 -14.56 39.67
N LEU A 372 38.19 -13.67 40.49
CA LEU A 372 38.85 -12.39 40.82
C LEU A 372 39.50 -12.43 42.17
N ARG A 373 40.72 -11.87 42.26
CA ARG A 373 41.49 -11.82 43.51
C ARG A 373 41.41 -10.48 44.22
N GLU A 374 41.23 -9.39 43.49
CA GLU A 374 41.23 -8.04 44.02
C GLU A 374 39.82 -7.50 44.19
N PRO A 375 39.52 -6.88 45.31
CA PRO A 375 38.28 -6.13 45.47
C PRO A 375 38.23 -4.95 44.47
N GLY A 376 37.03 -4.68 43.96
CA GLY A 376 36.85 -3.61 42.99
C GLY A 376 35.54 -3.72 42.20
N GLN A 377 35.40 -2.85 41.21
CA GLN A 377 34.28 -2.89 40.26
C GLN A 377 34.82 -3.36 38.90
N TYR A 378 34.13 -4.29 38.31
CA TYR A 378 34.51 -4.91 37.05
C TYR A 378 33.35 -4.98 36.09
N VAL A 379 33.64 -4.95 34.80
CA VAL A 379 32.70 -5.24 33.73
C VAL A 379 33.32 -6.27 32.78
N TYR A 380 32.45 -7.04 32.16
CA TYR A 380 32.85 -8.06 31.19
C TYR A 380 32.27 -7.71 29.83
N THR A 381 33.12 -7.70 28.82
CA THR A 381 32.72 -7.41 27.44
C THR A 381 32.98 -8.66 26.61
N LEU A 382 31.92 -9.20 25.99
CA LEU A 382 32.11 -10.23 24.98
C LEU A 382 32.31 -9.56 23.64
N LYS A 383 33.33 -9.96 22.92
CA LYS A 383 33.67 -9.53 21.56
C LYS A 383 33.63 -10.75 20.66
N ALA A 384 32.74 -10.77 19.69
CA ALA A 384 32.77 -11.76 18.63
C ALA A 384 33.56 -11.25 17.44
N ALA A 385 34.25 -12.15 16.77
CA ALA A 385 35.00 -11.81 15.56
C ALA A 385 34.08 -11.39 14.44
N GLU A 386 34.47 -10.37 13.69
CA GLU A 386 33.74 -9.91 12.52
C GLU A 386 33.63 -11.00 11.45
N LEU A 387 32.46 -11.17 10.89
CA LEU A 387 32.25 -12.06 9.76
C LEU A 387 32.55 -11.32 8.45
N GLU A 388 33.05 -12.03 7.47
CA GLU A 388 33.23 -11.46 6.13
C GLU A 388 31.86 -11.05 5.56
N ARG A 389 31.69 -9.76 5.19
CA ARG A 389 30.43 -9.17 4.69
C ARG A 389 29.30 -9.11 5.72
N GLU A 390 29.63 -8.90 6.97
CA GLU A 390 28.65 -8.70 8.01
C GLU A 390 27.85 -7.42 7.80
N THR A 391 26.57 -7.48 8.13
CA THR A 391 25.65 -6.35 7.91
C THR A 391 25.84 -5.27 8.96
N ASP A 392 26.07 -5.67 10.21
CA ASP A 392 26.27 -4.78 11.35
C ASP A 392 27.38 -5.37 12.25
N VAL A 393 28.49 -4.65 12.40
CA VAL A 393 29.62 -5.06 13.24
C VAL A 393 29.59 -4.43 14.62
N GLU A 394 28.73 -3.44 14.85
CA GLU A 394 28.64 -2.75 16.13
C GLU A 394 27.98 -3.62 17.20
N ASP A 395 27.08 -4.53 16.80
CA ASP A 395 26.37 -5.44 17.70
C ASP A 395 27.14 -6.73 18.02
N ASN A 396 28.35 -6.88 17.47
CA ASN A 396 29.33 -7.94 17.81
C ASN A 396 29.96 -7.77 19.18
N VAL A 397 29.71 -6.67 19.86
CA VAL A 397 30.32 -6.32 21.14
C VAL A 397 29.25 -5.92 22.13
N LYS A 398 29.23 -6.57 23.30
CA LYS A 398 28.35 -6.18 24.39
C LYS A 398 29.02 -6.30 25.74
N THR A 399 28.71 -5.35 26.61
CA THR A 399 29.26 -5.28 27.97
C THR A 399 28.20 -5.64 28.99
N SER A 400 28.56 -6.35 30.04
CA SER A 400 27.73 -6.72 31.18
C SER A 400 27.35 -5.52 32.06
N SER A 401 26.45 -5.74 33.01
CA SER A 401 26.31 -4.91 34.18
C SER A 401 27.60 -4.92 35.04
N ILE A 402 27.70 -3.97 35.98
CA ILE A 402 28.87 -3.87 36.88
C ILE A 402 28.82 -5.00 37.90
N LEU A 403 29.90 -5.77 38.01
CA LEU A 403 30.19 -6.70 39.05
C LEU A 403 30.97 -6.02 40.18
N LYS A 404 30.50 -6.07 41.38
CA LYS A 404 31.22 -5.56 42.57
C LYS A 404 31.86 -6.72 43.35
N VAL A 405 33.18 -6.73 43.44
CA VAL A 405 33.92 -7.67 44.30
C VAL A 405 34.18 -7.03 45.64
N VAL A 406 33.60 -7.64 46.69
CA VAL A 406 33.65 -7.12 48.07
C VAL A 406 34.42 -8.08 48.97
N ASP A 407 35.36 -7.55 49.77
CA ASP A 407 36.04 -8.28 50.78
C ASP A 407 35.30 -8.04 52.15
N GLU A 408 34.08 -8.58 52.26
CA GLU A 408 33.34 -8.53 53.50
C GLU A 408 33.52 -9.82 54.24
N LYS A 409 34.25 -9.74 55.37
CA LYS A 409 34.33 -10.85 56.34
C LYS A 409 32.99 -10.96 57.10
N VAL A 410 32.28 -12.04 56.89
CA VAL A 410 31.10 -12.36 57.67
C VAL A 410 31.53 -12.60 59.10
N ARG A 411 31.20 -11.68 60.01
CA ARG A 411 31.34 -11.91 61.45
C ARG A 411 30.18 -12.76 61.94
N VAL A 412 30.44 -14.05 62.16
CA VAL A 412 29.48 -14.90 62.86
C VAL A 412 29.66 -14.67 64.35
N LEU A 413 28.69 -14.05 65.01
CA LEU A 413 28.57 -14.07 66.48
C LEU A 413 28.06 -15.45 66.86
N LEU A 414 28.92 -16.23 67.51
CA LEU A 414 28.55 -17.48 68.18
C LEU A 414 27.97 -17.17 69.55
#